data_7353439e8cfdc0a369f27eb549902f1d
#
_entry.id   7353439e8cfdc0a369f27eb549902f1d
#
_cell.length_a   1.000
_cell.length_b   1.000
_cell.length_c   1.000
_cell.angle_alpha   90.00
_cell.angle_beta   90.00
_cell.angle_gamma   90.00
#
_symmetry.space_group_name_H-M   'P 1'
#
loop_
_entity.id
_entity.type
_entity.pdbx_description
1 polymer ?
#
loop_
_entity_poly.entity_id
_entity_poly.type
_entity_poly.pdbx_seq_one_letter_code
_entity_poly.pdbx_strand_id
1 'polypeptide(L)'
;LNERKEIFKVHLKPLKVVKSLDIDFLAKQTPGFSGADIANVCNESALIAARKNRKSVGRQDFLDAVDRIVGGLEKKNKIITPEEKETIAYHEAGHAIVSWLLEYAAPLVKVTIVPRGQSLGAAWYLPEERQIVRTEQMLDEMCAALGGRAAEKIIFNKISLSLIHI
;
A
#
# COMPACT_ATOMS: atom_id res chain seq x y z
N LEU A 1 -8.06 14.61 -7.27
CA LEU A 1 -9.09 13.68 -6.79
C LEU A 1 -10.30 13.61 -7.74
N ASN A 2 -10.88 14.75 -8.13
CA ASN A 2 -12.09 14.81 -8.98
C ASN A 2 -11.84 14.18 -10.36
N GLU A 3 -10.72 14.47 -11.00
CA GLU A 3 -10.31 13.87 -12.27
C GLU A 3 -10.24 12.35 -12.17
N ARG A 4 -9.62 11.81 -11.12
CA ARG A 4 -9.56 10.36 -10.91
C ARG A 4 -10.94 9.72 -10.78
N LYS A 5 -11.91 10.41 -10.12
CA LYS A 5 -13.30 9.93 -10.07
C LYS A 5 -13.92 9.81 -11.46
N GLU A 6 -13.74 10.84 -12.29
CA GLU A 6 -14.28 10.82 -13.66
C GLU A 6 -13.62 9.71 -14.51
N ILE A 7 -12.32 9.51 -14.35
CA ILE A 7 -11.59 8.43 -15.03
C ILE A 7 -12.11 7.06 -14.56
N PHE A 8 -12.32 6.86 -13.26
CA PHE A 8 -12.95 5.63 -12.75
C PHE A 8 -14.34 5.41 -13.35
N LYS A 9 -15.20 6.44 -13.43
CA LYS A 9 -16.53 6.32 -14.05
C LYS A 9 -16.45 5.82 -15.49
N VAL A 10 -15.45 6.25 -16.25
CA VAL A 10 -15.25 5.79 -17.63
C VAL A 10 -14.87 4.31 -17.67
N HIS A 11 -13.86 3.92 -16.89
CA HIS A 11 -13.32 2.55 -16.92
C HIS A 11 -14.19 1.53 -16.18
N LEU A 12 -15.11 1.96 -15.32
CA LEU A 12 -16.08 1.07 -14.67
C LEU A 12 -17.29 0.74 -15.56
N LYS A 13 -17.59 1.53 -16.61
CA LYS A 13 -18.73 1.27 -17.51
C LYS A 13 -18.80 -0.15 -18.08
N PRO A 14 -17.70 -0.73 -18.57
CA PRO A 14 -17.72 -2.09 -19.13
C PRO A 14 -17.75 -3.18 -18.05
N LEU A 15 -17.57 -2.85 -16.78
CA LEU A 15 -17.44 -3.81 -15.70
C LEU A 15 -18.75 -4.03 -14.96
N LYS A 16 -19.03 -5.27 -14.61
CA LYS A 16 -20.13 -5.59 -13.72
C LYS A 16 -19.66 -5.41 -12.27
N VAL A 17 -19.96 -4.25 -11.69
CA VAL A 17 -19.60 -3.91 -10.33
C VAL A 17 -20.74 -4.07 -9.35
N VAL A 18 -20.43 -4.23 -8.06
CA VAL A 18 -21.46 -4.24 -7.00
C VAL A 18 -22.09 -2.85 -6.86
N LYS A 19 -23.40 -2.79 -6.57
CA LYS A 19 -24.15 -1.53 -6.44
C LYS A 19 -23.61 -0.61 -5.34
N SER A 20 -22.97 -1.18 -4.32
CA SER A 20 -22.39 -0.45 -3.17
C SER A 20 -20.95 0.02 -3.40
N LEU A 21 -20.44 -0.02 -4.64
CA LEU A 21 -19.09 0.41 -4.94
C LEU A 21 -18.96 1.93 -4.81
N ASP A 22 -18.11 2.37 -3.90
CA ASP A 22 -17.82 3.78 -3.65
C ASP A 22 -16.63 4.24 -4.51
N ILE A 23 -16.94 5.06 -5.53
CA ILE A 23 -15.93 5.62 -6.45
C ILE A 23 -15.06 6.66 -5.74
N ASP A 24 -15.61 7.42 -4.80
CA ASP A 24 -14.88 8.39 -4.00
C ASP A 24 -13.79 7.70 -3.18
N PHE A 25 -14.15 6.58 -2.57
CA PHE A 25 -13.19 5.75 -1.87
C PHE A 25 -12.09 5.24 -2.81
N LEU A 26 -12.42 4.70 -3.99
CA LEU A 26 -11.41 4.22 -4.95
C LEU A 26 -10.45 5.33 -5.38
N ALA A 27 -10.96 6.52 -5.67
CA ALA A 27 -10.14 7.68 -6.05
C ALA A 27 -9.20 8.13 -4.91
N LYS A 28 -9.62 8.00 -3.65
CA LYS A 28 -8.76 8.26 -2.48
C LYS A 28 -7.67 7.21 -2.30
N GLN A 29 -7.91 5.96 -2.71
CA GLN A 29 -6.93 4.87 -2.60
C GLN A 29 -5.87 4.87 -3.72
N THR A 30 -6.00 5.76 -4.70
CA THR A 30 -5.12 5.84 -5.87
C THR A 30 -4.49 7.23 -6.06
N PRO A 31 -3.83 7.82 -5.03
CA PRO A 31 -3.16 9.10 -5.17
C PRO A 31 -2.04 8.98 -6.20
N GLY A 32 -1.85 10.02 -7.02
CA GLY A 32 -0.79 10.06 -8.03
C GLY A 32 -0.98 9.14 -9.25
N PHE A 33 -2.05 8.30 -9.28
CA PHE A 33 -2.30 7.41 -10.40
C PHE A 33 -2.72 8.19 -11.64
N SER A 34 -2.13 7.83 -12.78
CA SER A 34 -2.52 8.29 -14.10
C SER A 34 -3.82 7.61 -14.57
N GLY A 35 -4.38 8.10 -15.67
CA GLY A 35 -5.52 7.44 -16.32
C GLY A 35 -5.22 5.99 -16.72
N ALA A 36 -3.99 5.72 -17.17
CA ALA A 36 -3.54 4.38 -17.55
C ALA A 36 -3.45 3.45 -16.32
N ASP A 37 -2.98 3.95 -15.18
CA ASP A 37 -2.92 3.18 -13.93
C ASP A 37 -4.33 2.83 -13.44
N ILE A 38 -5.28 3.78 -13.50
CA ILE A 38 -6.68 3.54 -13.13
C ILE A 38 -7.33 2.52 -14.06
N ALA A 39 -7.07 2.60 -15.37
CA ALA A 39 -7.54 1.59 -16.32
C ALA A 39 -7.01 0.20 -15.96
N ASN A 40 -5.72 0.11 -15.62
CA ASN A 40 -5.07 -1.12 -15.19
C ASN A 40 -5.67 -1.65 -13.87
N VAL A 41 -5.93 -0.79 -12.88
CA VAL A 41 -6.63 -1.17 -11.63
C VAL A 41 -8.00 -1.76 -11.94
N CYS A 42 -8.79 -1.14 -12.81
CA CYS A 42 -10.11 -1.63 -13.19
C CYS A 42 -10.04 -3.01 -13.87
N ASN A 43 -9.10 -3.18 -14.80
CA ASN A 43 -8.88 -4.46 -15.48
C ASN A 43 -8.42 -5.55 -14.51
N GLU A 44 -7.41 -5.27 -13.68
CA GLU A 44 -6.88 -6.23 -12.71
C GLU A 44 -7.93 -6.62 -11.66
N SER A 45 -8.76 -5.68 -11.19
CA SER A 45 -9.85 -5.98 -10.26
C SER A 45 -10.87 -6.96 -10.85
N ALA A 46 -11.18 -6.81 -12.14
CA ALA A 46 -12.05 -7.76 -12.86
C ALA A 46 -11.43 -9.15 -12.97
N LEU A 47 -10.11 -9.22 -13.26
CA LEU A 47 -9.38 -10.50 -13.29
C LEU A 47 -9.34 -11.17 -11.91
N ILE A 48 -9.14 -10.39 -10.85
CA ILE A 48 -9.18 -10.90 -9.46
C ILE A 48 -10.56 -11.45 -9.12
N ALA A 49 -11.63 -10.72 -9.44
CA ALA A 49 -12.99 -11.16 -9.21
C ALA A 49 -13.30 -12.46 -9.98
N ALA A 50 -12.87 -12.54 -11.25
CA ALA A 50 -13.03 -13.74 -12.08
C ALA A 50 -12.29 -14.95 -11.50
N ARG A 51 -11.04 -14.80 -11.05
CA ARG A 51 -10.26 -15.86 -10.38
C ARG A 51 -10.92 -16.36 -9.09
N LYS A 52 -11.65 -15.49 -8.40
CA LYS A 52 -12.43 -15.82 -7.19
C LYS A 52 -13.85 -16.31 -7.51
N ASN A 53 -14.16 -16.56 -8.78
CA ASN A 53 -15.49 -16.97 -9.26
C ASN A 53 -16.63 -16.02 -8.83
N ARG A 54 -16.35 -14.72 -8.71
CA ARG A 54 -17.34 -13.71 -8.38
C ARG A 54 -18.09 -13.24 -9.63
N LYS A 55 -19.38 -12.99 -9.49
CA LYS A 55 -20.23 -12.50 -10.59
C LYS A 55 -20.14 -10.99 -10.82
N SER A 56 -19.54 -10.25 -9.89
CA SER A 56 -19.37 -8.81 -9.93
C SER A 56 -18.12 -8.40 -9.14
N VAL A 57 -17.51 -7.31 -9.58
CA VAL A 57 -16.32 -6.74 -8.95
C VAL A 57 -16.72 -5.93 -7.73
N GLY A 58 -16.12 -6.22 -6.59
CA GLY A 58 -16.37 -5.53 -5.32
C GLY A 58 -15.18 -4.70 -4.84
N ARG A 59 -15.41 -3.93 -3.76
CA ARG A 59 -14.40 -3.07 -3.13
C ARG A 59 -13.09 -3.81 -2.87
N GLN A 60 -13.16 -5.04 -2.33
CA GLN A 60 -11.96 -5.81 -2.00
C GLN A 60 -11.13 -6.18 -3.24
N ASP A 61 -11.79 -6.44 -4.38
CA ASP A 61 -11.07 -6.77 -5.61
C ASP A 61 -10.29 -5.57 -6.14
N PHE A 62 -10.81 -4.34 -5.95
CA PHE A 62 -10.08 -3.12 -6.26
C PHE A 62 -8.89 -2.88 -5.32
N LEU A 63 -9.05 -3.11 -4.02
CA LEU A 63 -7.93 -3.01 -3.07
C LEU A 63 -6.83 -4.01 -3.40
N ASP A 64 -7.20 -5.26 -3.67
CA ASP A 64 -6.25 -6.30 -4.07
C ASP A 64 -5.54 -5.94 -5.40
N ALA A 65 -6.25 -5.27 -6.33
CA ALA A 65 -5.69 -4.80 -7.59
C ALA A 65 -4.68 -3.66 -7.38
N VAL A 66 -5.01 -2.68 -6.54
CA VAL A 66 -4.08 -1.60 -6.17
C VAL A 66 -2.83 -2.19 -5.52
N ASP A 67 -2.99 -3.11 -4.57
CA ASP A 67 -1.88 -3.80 -3.91
C ASP A 67 -0.96 -4.50 -4.90
N ARG A 68 -1.55 -5.15 -5.90
CA ARG A 68 -0.80 -5.88 -6.92
C ARG A 68 -0.05 -4.95 -7.87
N ILE A 69 -0.64 -3.81 -8.22
CA ILE A 69 -0.04 -2.85 -9.14
C ILE A 69 1.11 -2.10 -8.45
N VAL A 70 0.92 -1.68 -7.21
CA VAL A 70 1.93 -0.91 -6.47
C VAL A 70 3.00 -1.83 -5.87
N GLY A 71 2.59 -2.89 -5.16
CA GLY A 71 3.50 -3.81 -4.45
C GLY A 71 4.02 -4.99 -5.28
N GLY A 72 3.44 -5.22 -6.46
CA GLY A 72 3.75 -6.38 -7.28
C GLY A 72 3.01 -7.66 -6.87
N LEU A 73 3.37 -8.76 -7.51
CA LEU A 73 2.76 -10.06 -7.26
C LEU A 73 3.13 -10.60 -5.86
N GLU A 74 2.12 -11.13 -5.17
CA GLU A 74 2.33 -11.87 -3.92
C GLU A 74 3.17 -13.12 -4.17
N LYS A 75 4.24 -13.31 -3.38
CA LYS A 75 5.11 -14.48 -3.44
C LYS A 75 4.58 -15.58 -2.53
N LYS A 76 3.57 -16.31 -3.00
CA LYS A 76 2.94 -17.38 -2.21
C LYS A 76 3.87 -18.53 -1.82
N ASN A 77 4.92 -18.75 -2.59
CA ASN A 77 5.85 -19.87 -2.39
C ASN A 77 7.14 -19.46 -1.65
N LYS A 78 7.23 -18.21 -1.15
CA LYS A 78 8.38 -17.79 -0.36
C LYS A 78 8.28 -18.41 1.02
N ILE A 79 9.21 -19.32 1.33
CA ILE A 79 9.35 -19.89 2.67
C ILE A 79 10.01 -18.81 3.53
N ILE A 80 9.29 -18.32 4.53
CA ILE A 80 9.77 -17.37 5.53
C ILE A 80 9.65 -18.09 6.87
N THR A 81 10.74 -18.14 7.63
CA THR A 81 10.72 -18.77 8.96
C THR A 81 9.86 -17.97 9.94
N PRO A 82 9.39 -18.58 11.03
CA PRO A 82 8.65 -17.84 12.07
C PRO A 82 9.44 -16.65 12.62
N GLU A 83 10.75 -16.80 12.83
CA GLU A 83 11.64 -15.77 13.34
C GLU A 83 11.79 -14.60 12.34
N GLU A 84 11.91 -14.92 11.03
CA GLU A 84 11.92 -13.88 9.99
C GLU A 84 10.59 -13.14 9.93
N LYS A 85 9.46 -13.83 10.06
CA LYS A 85 8.13 -13.19 10.10
C LYS A 85 8.00 -12.25 11.28
N GLU A 86 8.49 -12.66 12.45
CA GLU A 86 8.50 -11.85 13.65
C GLU A 86 9.34 -10.59 13.44
N THR A 87 10.56 -10.74 12.91
CA THR A 87 11.45 -9.62 12.60
C THR A 87 10.80 -8.63 11.62
N ILE A 88 10.20 -9.14 10.53
CA ILE A 88 9.48 -8.32 9.56
C ILE A 88 8.31 -7.59 10.22
N ALA A 89 7.54 -8.29 11.06
CA ALA A 89 6.39 -7.70 11.73
C ALA A 89 6.78 -6.53 12.64
N TYR A 90 7.83 -6.67 13.43
CA TYR A 90 8.34 -5.57 14.26
C TYR A 90 8.91 -4.43 13.42
N HIS A 91 9.61 -4.74 12.34
CA HIS A 91 10.14 -3.73 11.40
C HIS A 91 9.00 -2.86 10.82
N GLU A 92 8.02 -3.50 10.23
CA GLU A 92 6.87 -2.80 9.62
C GLU A 92 6.02 -2.06 10.68
N ALA A 93 5.86 -2.65 11.87
CA ALA A 93 5.20 -1.98 12.99
C ALA A 93 5.98 -0.74 13.45
N GLY A 94 7.32 -0.78 13.41
CA GLY A 94 8.16 0.37 13.71
C GLY A 94 7.91 1.54 12.74
N HIS A 95 7.87 1.29 11.46
CA HIS A 95 7.47 2.30 10.46
C HIS A 95 6.08 2.86 10.76
N ALA A 96 5.13 1.96 11.04
CA ALA A 96 3.75 2.34 11.31
C ALA A 96 3.60 3.24 12.54
N ILE A 97 4.22 2.85 13.66
CA ILE A 97 4.12 3.59 14.94
C ILE A 97 4.75 4.97 14.80
N VAL A 98 5.95 5.06 14.22
CA VAL A 98 6.63 6.35 14.04
C VAL A 98 5.82 7.28 13.15
N SER A 99 5.33 6.78 12.00
CA SER A 99 4.49 7.58 11.12
C SER A 99 3.17 8.00 11.75
N TRP A 100 2.58 7.15 12.61
CA TRP A 100 1.32 7.48 13.29
C TRP A 100 1.47 8.57 14.34
N LEU A 101 2.64 8.65 14.98
CA LEU A 101 2.90 9.61 16.06
C LEU A 101 3.46 10.94 15.59
N LEU A 102 4.03 11.01 14.39
CA LEU A 102 4.62 12.23 13.84
C LEU A 102 3.57 13.08 13.12
N GLU A 103 3.62 14.37 13.38
CA GLU A 103 2.62 15.34 12.91
C GLU A 103 2.62 15.50 11.37
N TYR A 104 3.81 15.46 10.77
CA TYR A 104 3.99 15.76 9.34
C TYR A 104 4.32 14.54 8.50
N ALA A 105 4.37 13.35 9.09
CA ALA A 105 4.56 12.12 8.34
C ALA A 105 3.32 11.81 7.47
N ALA A 106 3.55 11.14 6.35
CA ALA A 106 2.46 10.73 5.48
C ALA A 106 1.48 9.79 6.21
N PRO A 107 0.15 9.99 6.06
CA PRO A 107 -0.85 9.16 6.74
C PRO A 107 -0.69 7.68 6.38
N LEU A 108 -0.59 6.84 7.41
CA LEU A 108 -0.51 5.39 7.25
C LEU A 108 -1.85 4.81 6.82
N VAL A 109 -1.86 4.02 5.75
CA VAL A 109 -3.06 3.35 5.23
C VAL A 109 -3.17 1.93 5.77
N LYS A 110 -2.07 1.19 5.69
CA LYS A 110 -2.00 -0.20 6.18
C LYS A 110 -0.56 -0.68 6.34
N VAL A 111 -0.41 -1.75 7.09
CA VAL A 111 0.84 -2.49 7.27
C VAL A 111 0.61 -3.94 6.86
N THR A 112 1.58 -4.56 6.25
CA THR A 112 1.52 -5.97 5.83
C THR A 112 2.87 -6.64 5.94
N ILE A 113 2.87 -7.90 6.32
CA ILE A 113 4.04 -8.79 6.26
C ILE A 113 3.94 -9.78 5.08
N VAL A 114 3.00 -9.55 4.16
CA VAL A 114 2.85 -10.38 2.96
C VAL A 114 3.92 -9.99 1.95
N PRO A 115 4.82 -10.91 1.56
CA PRO A 115 5.88 -10.61 0.62
C PRO A 115 5.32 -10.37 -0.79
N ARG A 116 5.68 -9.21 -1.36
CA ARG A 116 5.29 -8.82 -2.72
C ARG A 116 6.48 -8.25 -3.48
N GLY A 117 6.57 -8.57 -4.78
CA GLY A 117 7.67 -8.06 -5.59
C GLY A 117 9.03 -8.37 -4.97
N GLN A 118 9.81 -7.37 -4.61
CA GLN A 118 11.09 -7.50 -3.90
C GLN A 118 10.98 -7.30 -2.38
N SER A 119 9.83 -6.83 -1.89
CA SER A 119 9.60 -6.55 -0.48
C SER A 119 9.19 -7.79 0.31
N LEU A 120 9.62 -7.86 1.57
CA LEU A 120 9.22 -8.89 2.56
C LEU A 120 7.97 -8.49 3.34
N GLY A 121 7.76 -7.20 3.51
CA GLY A 121 6.62 -6.54 4.11
C GLY A 121 6.48 -5.15 3.52
N ALA A 122 5.50 -4.38 3.94
CA ALA A 122 5.36 -2.98 3.56
C ALA A 122 4.45 -2.20 4.52
N ALA A 123 4.85 -1.00 4.83
CA ALA A 123 3.97 0.05 5.37
C ALA A 123 3.53 0.94 4.20
N TRP A 124 2.22 1.10 4.05
CA TRP A 124 1.64 1.84 2.94
C TRP A 124 1.12 3.18 3.43
N TYR A 125 1.52 4.22 2.74
CA TYR A 125 1.18 5.59 3.06
C TYR A 125 0.28 6.19 1.99
N LEU A 126 -0.53 7.16 2.37
CA LEU A 126 -1.29 8.00 1.46
C LEU A 126 -0.46 9.27 1.21
N PRO A 127 0.32 9.35 0.13
CA PRO A 127 1.09 10.54 -0.13
C PRO A 127 0.14 11.72 -0.38
N GLU A 128 0.39 12.84 0.30
CA GLU A 128 -0.28 14.07 -0.03
C GLU A 128 0.35 14.67 -1.29
N GLU A 129 -0.48 15.17 -2.21
CA GLU A 129 -0.02 15.89 -3.40
C GLU A 129 0.49 17.28 -2.97
N ARG A 130 1.73 17.34 -2.48
CA ARG A 130 2.38 18.57 -2.04
C ARG A 130 3.43 19.02 -3.07
N GLN A 131 3.46 20.32 -3.38
CA GLN A 131 4.47 20.91 -4.27
C GLN A 131 5.64 21.52 -3.47
N ILE A 132 5.45 21.75 -2.18
CA ILE A 132 6.45 22.34 -1.28
C ILE A 132 6.54 21.48 -0.03
N VAL A 133 7.76 21.08 0.33
CA VAL A 133 8.06 20.31 1.54
C VAL A 133 8.81 21.17 2.53
N ARG A 134 8.38 21.21 3.77
CA ARG A 134 9.05 21.93 4.88
C ARG A 134 10.13 21.03 5.51
N THR A 135 11.07 21.66 6.20
CA THR A 135 12.16 20.94 6.90
C THR A 135 11.62 19.94 7.92
N GLU A 136 10.59 20.33 8.68
CA GLU A 136 9.97 19.47 9.70
C GLU A 136 9.33 18.23 9.06
N GLN A 137 8.73 18.38 7.89
CA GLN A 137 8.15 17.27 7.13
C GLN A 137 9.23 16.30 6.65
N MET A 138 10.34 16.82 6.12
CA MET A 138 11.48 15.98 5.72
C MET A 138 12.04 15.20 6.88
N LEU A 139 12.15 15.82 8.06
CA LEU A 139 12.64 15.16 9.27
C LEU A 139 11.67 14.07 9.73
N ASP A 140 10.38 14.32 9.72
CA ASP A 140 9.38 13.33 10.07
C ASP A 140 9.35 12.14 9.10
N GLU A 141 9.48 12.40 7.80
CA GLU A 141 9.60 11.34 6.79
C GLU A 141 10.87 10.49 6.99
N MET A 142 12.01 11.13 7.32
CA MET A 142 13.25 10.43 7.64
C MET A 142 13.10 9.58 8.91
N CYS A 143 12.45 10.12 9.96
CA CYS A 143 12.17 9.36 11.18
C CYS A 143 11.25 8.16 10.89
N ALA A 144 10.20 8.36 10.10
CA ALA A 144 9.30 7.29 9.68
C ALA A 144 10.04 6.20 8.90
N ALA A 145 10.93 6.59 7.98
CA ALA A 145 11.78 5.67 7.22
C ALA A 145 12.75 4.87 8.09
N LEU A 146 13.21 5.43 9.21
CA LEU A 146 14.11 4.77 10.16
C LEU A 146 13.36 3.95 11.23
N GLY A 147 12.04 4.08 11.32
CA GLY A 147 11.21 3.47 12.36
C GLY A 147 11.36 1.95 12.45
N GLY A 148 11.40 1.26 11.31
CA GLY A 148 11.59 -0.20 11.26
C GLY A 148 12.94 -0.63 11.84
N ARG A 149 14.01 0.06 11.45
CA ARG A 149 15.36 -0.20 11.98
C ARG A 149 15.45 0.07 13.49
N ALA A 150 14.81 1.12 13.96
CA ALA A 150 14.76 1.43 15.40
C ALA A 150 14.02 0.33 16.17
N ALA A 151 12.90 -0.17 15.65
CA ALA A 151 12.14 -1.27 16.26
C ALA A 151 12.99 -2.55 16.36
N GLU A 152 13.68 -2.95 15.31
CA GLU A 152 14.59 -4.11 15.36
C GLU A 152 15.69 -3.93 16.43
N LYS A 153 16.29 -2.73 16.48
CA LYS A 153 17.33 -2.44 17.47
C LYS A 153 16.81 -2.52 18.90
N ILE A 154 15.60 -2.01 19.16
CA ILE A 154 14.98 -2.02 20.49
C ILE A 154 14.61 -3.43 20.93
N ILE A 155 13.98 -4.20 20.03
CA ILE A 155 13.39 -5.50 20.38
C ILE A 155 14.46 -6.60 20.35
N PHE A 156 15.30 -6.64 19.33
CA PHE A 156 16.23 -7.75 19.10
C PHE A 156 17.69 -7.38 19.41
N ASN A 157 17.99 -6.10 19.73
CA ASN A 157 19.34 -5.55 19.82
C ASN A 157 20.21 -5.83 18.58
N LYS A 158 19.60 -6.11 17.44
CA LYS A 158 20.22 -6.39 16.15
C LYS A 158 19.50 -5.58 15.07
N ILE A 159 20.12 -5.48 13.92
CA ILE A 159 19.54 -4.84 12.73
C ILE A 159 19.79 -5.81 11.58
N SER A 160 18.73 -6.31 10.98
CA SER A 160 18.78 -7.32 9.92
C SER A 160 18.22 -6.83 8.60
N LEU A 161 17.13 -6.06 8.62
CA LEU A 161 16.54 -5.51 7.42
C LEU A 161 17.24 -4.19 7.06
N SER A 162 17.76 -4.15 5.85
CA SER A 162 18.47 -2.98 5.33
C SER A 162 17.49 -1.98 4.74
N LEU A 163 17.87 -0.70 4.70
CA LEU A 163 17.18 0.38 3.98
C LEU A 163 17.09 0.15 2.46
N ILE A 164 17.53 -1.00 1.96
CA ILE A 164 17.49 -1.36 0.52
C ILE A 164 16.06 -1.43 -0.04
N HIS A 165 15.06 -1.36 0.83
CA HIS A 165 13.65 -1.47 0.44
C HIS A 165 12.88 -0.13 0.49
N ILE A 166 13.61 0.97 0.63
CA ILE A 166 13.04 2.32 0.51
C ILE A 166 13.15 2.79 -0.93
#